data_fdcbdff03f5eb278d341c4bf670bcd6f
#
_entry.id   fdcbdff03f5eb278d341c4bf670bcd6f
#
_cell.length_a   1.000
_cell.length_b   1.000
_cell.length_c   1.000
_cell.angle_alpha   90.00
_cell.angle_beta   90.00
_cell.angle_gamma   90.00
#
_symmetry.space_group_name_H-M   'P 1'
#
loop_
_entity.id
_entity.type
_entity.pdbx_description
1 polymer ?
#
loop_
_entity_poly.entity_id
_entity_poly.type
_entity_poly.pdbx_seq_one_letter_code
_entity_poly.pdbx_strand_id
1 'polypeptide(L)'
;MLTSLVGSEMCIRDRMGGYALIRFNVQILPDTHLILAPALIIIGIVNIIYGALNAFAQDNVKRRIACSSVSHMGFVLVGIGAVNALGISGAMLQMISHGLIAAAMFFVTGSFYERTNTLSIPNMGGLAKALPITFAFFLASSLASLALPGMSGFISEITVFLGITSQEAVSYTHLRAHETSQH
;
A
#
# COMPACT_ATOMS: atom_id res chain seq x y z
N MET A 1 -15.64 19.12 -6.00
CA MET A 1 -14.97 18.48 -7.13
C MET A 1 -13.46 18.74 -7.17
N LEU A 2 -12.97 19.99 -7.23
CA LEU A 2 -11.52 20.31 -7.22
C LEU A 2 -10.74 19.72 -6.04
N THR A 3 -11.28 19.73 -4.83
CA THR A 3 -10.63 19.18 -3.63
C THR A 3 -10.51 17.64 -3.59
N SER A 4 -11.32 16.91 -4.37
CA SER A 4 -11.18 15.47 -4.52
C SER A 4 -10.09 15.11 -5.55
N LEU A 5 -9.93 15.92 -6.58
CA LEU A 5 -8.87 15.79 -7.58
C LEU A 5 -7.47 15.96 -6.94
N VAL A 6 -7.28 16.95 -6.06
CA VAL A 6 -6.00 17.14 -5.35
C VAL A 6 -5.60 15.92 -4.52
N GLY A 7 -6.56 15.24 -3.88
CA GLY A 7 -6.27 14.00 -3.15
C GLY A 7 -5.83 12.85 -4.07
N SER A 8 -6.44 12.71 -5.25
CA SER A 8 -6.06 11.68 -6.23
C SER A 8 -4.70 11.95 -6.87
N GLU A 9 -4.33 13.21 -7.10
CA GLU A 9 -3.02 13.59 -7.63
C GLU A 9 -1.88 13.22 -6.67
N MET A 10 -2.04 13.42 -5.37
CA MET A 10 -1.06 12.97 -4.37
C MET A 10 -0.87 11.45 -4.42
N CYS A 11 -1.95 10.68 -4.50
CA CYS A 11 -1.88 9.23 -4.62
C CYS A 11 -1.20 8.75 -5.91
N ILE A 12 -1.34 9.46 -7.02
CA ILE A 12 -0.64 9.14 -8.29
C ILE A 12 0.85 9.44 -8.15
N ARG A 13 1.22 10.56 -7.55
CA ARG A 13 2.62 10.97 -7.37
C ARG A 13 3.41 9.99 -6.51
N ASP A 14 2.82 9.49 -5.43
CA ASP A 14 3.46 8.49 -4.55
C ASP A 14 3.77 7.18 -5.30
N ARG A 15 2.89 6.77 -6.21
CA ARG A 15 3.09 5.55 -7.03
C ARG A 15 4.15 5.70 -8.09
N MET A 16 4.33 6.90 -8.64
CA MET A 16 5.41 7.17 -9.59
C MET A 16 6.78 6.94 -8.97
N GLY A 17 6.95 7.23 -7.67
CA GLY A 17 8.17 6.92 -6.92
C GLY A 17 8.46 5.41 -6.86
N GLY A 18 7.47 4.58 -6.55
CA GLY A 18 7.60 3.12 -6.55
C GLY A 18 7.92 2.55 -7.93
N TYR A 19 7.25 3.03 -8.97
CA TYR A 19 7.54 2.66 -10.35
C TYR A 19 8.95 3.06 -10.78
N ALA A 20 9.40 4.26 -10.42
CA ALA A 20 10.75 4.74 -10.69
C ALA A 20 11.81 3.85 -10.01
N LEU A 21 11.61 3.44 -8.75
CA LEU A 21 12.50 2.50 -8.07
C LEU A 21 12.62 1.17 -8.81
N ILE A 22 11.52 0.62 -9.31
CA ILE A 22 11.55 -0.64 -10.08
C ILE A 22 12.31 -0.43 -11.40
N ARG A 23 12.01 0.63 -12.14
CA ARG A 23 12.60 0.84 -13.47
C ARG A 23 14.06 1.27 -13.44
N PHE A 24 14.45 2.13 -12.50
CA PHE A 24 15.82 2.63 -12.43
C PHE A 24 16.69 1.80 -11.50
N ASN A 25 16.28 1.55 -10.26
CA ASN A 25 17.12 0.82 -9.32
C ASN A 25 17.24 -0.66 -9.65
N VAL A 26 16.10 -1.35 -9.84
CA VAL A 26 16.12 -2.80 -10.04
C VAL A 26 16.65 -3.17 -11.43
N GLN A 27 16.24 -2.45 -12.48
CA GLN A 27 16.57 -2.82 -13.87
C GLN A 27 17.89 -2.24 -14.37
N ILE A 28 18.26 -1.01 -13.96
CA ILE A 28 19.46 -0.32 -14.48
C ILE A 28 20.64 -0.45 -13.53
N LEU A 29 20.41 -0.47 -12.22
CA LEU A 29 21.44 -0.48 -11.18
C LEU A 29 21.27 -1.66 -10.21
N PRO A 30 21.30 -2.93 -10.66
CA PRO A 30 21.03 -4.09 -9.79
C PRO A 30 21.99 -4.20 -8.60
N ASP A 31 23.28 -3.96 -8.82
CA ASP A 31 24.29 -4.05 -7.75
C ASP A 31 24.09 -3.00 -6.66
N THR A 32 23.79 -1.77 -7.06
CA THR A 32 23.45 -0.69 -6.12
C THR A 32 22.16 -0.98 -5.38
N HIS A 33 21.20 -1.60 -6.06
CA HIS A 33 19.93 -1.99 -5.45
C HIS A 33 20.12 -3.02 -4.33
N LEU A 34 21.00 -4.00 -4.50
CA LEU A 34 21.32 -5.00 -3.46
C LEU A 34 21.86 -4.34 -2.19
N ILE A 35 22.71 -3.33 -2.33
CA ILE A 35 23.25 -2.58 -1.18
C ILE A 35 22.15 -1.75 -0.49
N LEU A 36 21.22 -1.18 -1.26
CA LEU A 36 20.15 -0.31 -0.76
C LEU A 36 18.93 -1.10 -0.23
N ALA A 37 18.78 -2.37 -0.60
CA ALA A 37 17.63 -3.21 -0.27
C ALA A 37 17.30 -3.26 1.24
N PRO A 38 18.26 -3.45 2.16
CA PRO A 38 17.97 -3.45 3.60
C PRO A 38 17.40 -2.12 4.08
N ALA A 39 17.92 -1.00 3.56
CA ALA A 39 17.42 0.33 3.90
C ALA A 39 15.99 0.54 3.40
N LEU A 40 15.66 0.06 2.21
CA LEU A 40 14.29 0.12 1.65
C LEU A 40 13.30 -0.68 2.51
N ILE A 41 13.69 -1.86 3.00
CA ILE A 41 12.86 -2.67 3.89
C ILE A 41 12.61 -1.93 5.20
N ILE A 42 13.64 -1.38 5.84
CA ILE A 42 13.50 -0.63 7.10
C ILE A 42 12.58 0.57 6.92
N ILE A 43 12.81 1.38 5.90
CA ILE A 43 11.97 2.54 5.59
C ILE A 43 10.53 2.10 5.30
N GLY A 44 10.34 1.00 4.56
CA GLY A 44 9.03 0.42 4.28
C GLY A 44 8.28 0.03 5.56
N ILE A 45 8.95 -0.66 6.49
CA ILE A 45 8.36 -1.05 7.78
C ILE A 45 7.99 0.18 8.62
N VAL A 46 8.87 1.17 8.68
CA VAL A 46 8.59 2.44 9.38
C VAL A 46 7.36 3.13 8.77
N ASN A 47 7.26 3.18 7.44
CA ASN A 47 6.10 3.76 6.75
C ASN A 47 4.80 3.00 7.04
N ILE A 48 4.84 1.66 7.11
CA ILE A 48 3.67 0.84 7.46
C ILE A 48 3.16 1.23 8.84
N ILE A 49 4.03 1.23 9.84
CA ILE A 49 3.65 1.49 11.24
C ILE A 49 3.23 2.96 11.42
N TYR A 50 4.08 3.89 10.97
CA TYR A 50 3.82 5.33 11.12
C TYR A 50 2.57 5.77 10.36
N GLY A 51 2.39 5.30 9.11
CA GLY A 51 1.24 5.61 8.29
C GLY A 51 -0.06 5.11 8.90
N ALA A 52 -0.06 3.88 9.44
CA ALA A 52 -1.22 3.30 10.12
C ALA A 52 -1.59 4.08 11.38
N LEU A 53 -0.62 4.36 12.27
CA LEU A 53 -0.86 5.12 13.50
C LEU A 53 -1.36 6.54 13.20
N ASN A 54 -0.75 7.20 12.21
CA ASN A 54 -1.17 8.54 11.82
C ASN A 54 -2.58 8.55 11.20
N ALA A 55 -2.95 7.50 10.45
CA ALA A 55 -4.30 7.35 9.91
C ALA A 55 -5.35 7.21 11.03
N PHE A 56 -5.05 6.46 12.09
CA PHE A 56 -5.96 6.35 13.26
C PHE A 56 -6.17 7.68 13.99
N ALA A 57 -5.16 8.52 14.06
CA ALA A 57 -5.22 9.81 14.74
C ALA A 57 -6.00 10.90 13.98
N GLN A 58 -6.41 10.66 12.74
CA GLN A 58 -7.11 11.68 11.93
C GLN A 58 -8.62 11.64 12.13
N ASP A 59 -9.22 12.80 12.42
CA ASP A 59 -10.68 12.99 12.49
C ASP A 59 -11.31 13.31 11.12
N ASN A 60 -10.51 13.66 10.13
CA ASN A 60 -10.96 13.99 8.80
C ASN A 60 -10.82 12.79 7.87
N VAL A 61 -11.94 12.37 7.23
CA VAL A 61 -11.98 11.19 6.35
C VAL A 61 -10.94 11.27 5.22
N LYS A 62 -10.80 12.42 4.55
CA LYS A 62 -9.80 12.59 3.48
C LYS A 62 -8.38 12.42 3.98
N ARG A 63 -8.04 13.01 5.14
CA ARG A 63 -6.72 12.87 5.74
C ARG A 63 -6.45 11.44 6.17
N ARG A 64 -7.46 10.76 6.72
CA ARG A 64 -7.36 9.34 7.10
C ARG A 64 -7.01 8.47 5.90
N ILE A 65 -7.72 8.63 4.76
CA ILE A 65 -7.45 7.92 3.52
C ILE A 65 -6.04 8.26 2.98
N ALA A 66 -5.62 9.52 3.04
CA ALA A 66 -4.28 9.93 2.60
C ALA A 66 -3.17 9.31 3.48
N CYS A 67 -3.34 9.29 4.81
CA CYS A 67 -2.37 8.68 5.72
C CYS A 67 -2.31 7.15 5.58
N SER A 68 -3.44 6.47 5.34
CA SER A 68 -3.45 5.03 5.07
C SER A 68 -2.70 4.69 3.77
N SER A 69 -2.71 5.58 2.78
CA SER A 69 -1.92 5.43 1.55
C SER A 69 -0.43 5.31 1.83
N VAL A 70 0.12 6.07 2.79
CA VAL A 70 1.54 5.98 3.18
C VAL A 70 1.86 4.57 3.71
N SER A 71 0.97 3.98 4.51
CA SER A 71 1.13 2.61 5.02
C SER A 71 1.15 1.58 3.88
N HIS A 72 0.21 1.65 2.94
CA HIS A 72 0.18 0.73 1.80
C HIS A 72 1.40 0.90 0.86
N MET A 73 1.92 2.12 0.69
CA MET A 73 3.16 2.33 -0.06
C MET A 73 4.39 1.77 0.67
N GLY A 74 4.33 1.62 2.00
CA GLY A 74 5.33 0.89 2.76
C GLY A 74 5.47 -0.57 2.31
N PHE A 75 4.37 -1.28 2.03
CA PHE A 75 4.40 -2.64 1.47
C PHE A 75 5.08 -2.69 0.09
N VAL A 76 4.89 -1.67 -0.73
CA VAL A 76 5.58 -1.56 -2.03
C VAL A 76 7.09 -1.47 -1.84
N LEU A 77 7.57 -0.64 -0.91
CA LEU A 77 9.00 -0.50 -0.61
C LEU A 77 9.60 -1.81 -0.08
N VAL A 78 8.89 -2.49 0.81
CA VAL A 78 9.29 -3.80 1.34
C VAL A 78 9.35 -4.84 0.24
N GLY A 79 8.36 -4.88 -0.66
CA GLY A 79 8.34 -5.80 -1.80
C GLY A 79 9.49 -5.56 -2.79
N ILE A 80 9.84 -4.30 -3.06
CA ILE A 80 10.99 -3.94 -3.90
C ILE A 80 12.31 -4.34 -3.20
N GLY A 81 12.41 -4.11 -1.88
CA GLY A 81 13.58 -4.47 -1.07
C GLY A 81 13.80 -5.98 -0.92
N ALA A 82 12.78 -6.82 -1.16
CA ALA A 82 12.91 -8.27 -1.13
C ALA A 82 13.81 -8.85 -2.26
N VAL A 83 14.16 -8.05 -3.28
CA VAL A 83 15.10 -8.40 -4.37
C VAL A 83 14.79 -9.74 -5.07
N ASN A 84 13.53 -10.12 -5.14
CA ASN A 84 13.09 -11.33 -5.83
C ASN A 84 11.84 -11.06 -6.70
N ALA A 85 11.57 -11.95 -7.64
CA ALA A 85 10.47 -11.82 -8.58
C ALA A 85 9.09 -11.77 -7.90
N LEU A 86 8.90 -12.50 -6.79
CA LEU A 86 7.66 -12.50 -6.02
C LEU A 86 7.45 -11.17 -5.32
N GLY A 87 8.45 -10.62 -4.64
CA GLY A 87 8.37 -9.32 -3.97
C GLY A 87 8.07 -8.19 -4.95
N ILE A 88 8.75 -8.15 -6.09
CA ILE A 88 8.54 -7.15 -7.14
C ILE A 88 7.14 -7.27 -7.75
N SER A 89 6.68 -8.50 -8.02
CA SER A 89 5.32 -8.76 -8.53
C SER A 89 4.25 -8.31 -7.54
N GLY A 90 4.44 -8.61 -6.24
CA GLY A 90 3.57 -8.15 -5.17
C GLY A 90 3.55 -6.63 -5.05
N ALA A 91 4.71 -5.96 -5.14
CA ALA A 91 4.81 -4.50 -5.13
C ALA A 91 4.07 -3.86 -6.32
N MET A 92 4.22 -4.41 -7.52
CA MET A 92 3.50 -3.93 -8.71
C MET A 92 1.99 -4.11 -8.56
N LEU A 93 1.55 -5.28 -8.10
CA LEU A 93 0.14 -5.55 -7.86
C LEU A 93 -0.44 -4.62 -6.79
N GLN A 94 0.32 -4.35 -5.72
CA GLN A 94 -0.08 -3.42 -4.67
C GLN A 94 -0.26 -1.99 -5.21
N MET A 95 0.63 -1.51 -6.05
CA MET A 95 0.49 -0.18 -6.67
C MET A 95 -0.78 -0.05 -7.49
N ILE A 96 -1.13 -1.08 -8.28
CA ILE A 96 -2.33 -1.07 -9.12
C ILE A 96 -3.59 -1.17 -8.25
N SER A 97 -3.65 -2.17 -7.36
CA SER A 97 -4.80 -2.43 -6.49
C SER A 97 -5.12 -1.24 -5.59
N HIS A 98 -4.10 -0.74 -4.87
CA HIS A 98 -4.25 0.44 -4.03
C HIS A 98 -4.63 1.68 -4.85
N GLY A 99 -4.20 1.75 -6.12
CA GLY A 99 -4.57 2.76 -7.07
C GLY A 99 -6.06 2.91 -7.27
N LEU A 100 -6.68 1.82 -7.59
CA LEU A 100 -8.11 1.75 -7.85
C LEU A 100 -8.92 1.95 -6.57
N ILE A 101 -8.50 1.32 -5.48
CA ILE A 101 -9.17 1.43 -4.17
C ILE A 101 -9.15 2.86 -3.65
N ALA A 102 -7.99 3.52 -3.66
CA ALA A 102 -7.86 4.89 -3.20
C ALA A 102 -8.66 5.87 -4.06
N ALA A 103 -8.65 5.71 -5.39
CA ALA A 103 -9.46 6.52 -6.29
C ALA A 103 -10.96 6.38 -5.97
N ALA A 104 -11.44 5.15 -5.76
CA ALA A 104 -12.83 4.88 -5.37
C ALA A 104 -13.18 5.53 -4.02
N MET A 105 -12.31 5.38 -3.00
CA MET A 105 -12.53 5.98 -1.68
C MET A 105 -12.57 7.51 -1.73
N PHE A 106 -11.67 8.16 -2.47
CA PHE A 106 -11.68 9.61 -2.62
C PHE A 106 -12.90 10.11 -3.38
N PHE A 107 -13.33 9.40 -4.42
CA PHE A 107 -14.52 9.74 -5.19
C PHE A 107 -15.79 9.66 -4.31
N VAL A 108 -15.95 8.57 -3.59
CA VAL A 108 -17.08 8.37 -2.67
C VAL A 108 -17.07 9.39 -1.52
N THR A 109 -15.90 9.68 -0.97
CA THR A 109 -15.75 10.72 0.08
C THR A 109 -16.10 12.11 -0.46
N GLY A 110 -15.76 12.41 -1.72
CA GLY A 110 -16.17 13.63 -2.40
C GLY A 110 -17.69 13.73 -2.53
N SER A 111 -18.35 12.65 -2.90
CA SER A 111 -19.82 12.56 -2.98
C SER A 111 -20.49 12.73 -1.63
N PHE A 112 -19.92 12.23 -0.53
CA PHE A 112 -20.39 12.52 0.82
C PHE A 112 -20.29 14.00 1.15
N TYR A 113 -19.12 14.61 0.87
CA TYR A 113 -18.90 16.02 1.14
C TYR A 113 -19.88 16.93 0.42
N GLU A 114 -20.20 16.67 -0.85
CA GLU A 114 -21.17 17.44 -1.63
C GLU A 114 -22.59 17.44 -1.00
N ARG A 115 -22.91 16.38 -0.26
CA ARG A 115 -24.25 16.22 0.35
C ARG A 115 -24.32 16.61 1.82
N THR A 116 -23.23 16.46 2.56
CA THR A 116 -23.18 16.69 4.02
C THR A 116 -22.45 17.96 4.40
N ASN A 117 -21.67 18.56 3.48
CA ASN A 117 -20.78 19.69 3.69
C ASN A 117 -19.80 19.52 4.87
N THR A 118 -19.57 18.28 5.32
CA THR A 118 -18.63 17.97 6.40
C THR A 118 -17.75 16.77 6.02
N LEU A 119 -16.51 16.77 6.52
CA LEU A 119 -15.55 15.64 6.41
C LEU A 119 -15.12 15.12 7.77
N SER A 120 -15.69 15.68 8.84
CA SER A 120 -15.40 15.28 10.21
C SER A 120 -16.15 14.01 10.57
N ILE A 121 -15.40 12.94 10.92
CA ILE A 121 -15.96 11.62 11.24
C ILE A 121 -16.99 11.66 12.37
N PRO A 122 -16.77 12.38 13.48
CA PRO A 122 -17.77 12.49 14.54
C PRO A 122 -19.13 13.04 14.07
N ASN A 123 -19.12 13.90 13.05
CA ASN A 123 -20.33 14.54 12.52
C ASN A 123 -20.98 13.78 11.37
N MET A 124 -20.40 12.65 10.93
CA MET A 124 -20.87 11.83 9.80
C MET A 124 -21.72 10.64 10.25
N GLY A 125 -22.47 10.75 11.34
CA GLY A 125 -23.36 9.69 11.82
C GLY A 125 -24.57 9.45 10.89
N GLY A 126 -25.03 8.20 10.78
CA GLY A 126 -26.28 7.85 10.09
C GLY A 126 -26.23 7.84 8.54
N LEU A 127 -25.07 7.95 7.91
CA LEU A 127 -24.90 7.98 6.45
C LEU A 127 -25.52 6.77 5.73
N ALA A 128 -25.51 5.59 6.36
CA ALA A 128 -26.11 4.39 5.80
C ALA A 128 -27.62 4.53 5.52
N LYS A 129 -28.34 5.29 6.36
CA LYS A 129 -29.77 5.56 6.17
C LYS A 129 -30.02 6.67 5.15
N ALA A 130 -29.18 7.73 5.17
CA ALA A 130 -29.35 8.89 4.30
C ALA A 130 -28.91 8.60 2.86
N LEU A 131 -27.82 7.84 2.66
CA LEU A 131 -27.17 7.59 1.37
C LEU A 131 -26.75 6.11 1.23
N PRO A 132 -27.72 5.16 1.15
CA PRO A 132 -27.41 3.74 1.24
C PRO A 132 -26.52 3.24 0.11
N ILE A 133 -26.69 3.70 -1.12
CA ILE A 133 -25.90 3.28 -2.27
C ILE A 133 -24.45 3.78 -2.15
N THR A 134 -24.29 5.06 -1.86
CA THR A 134 -22.94 5.67 -1.69
C THR A 134 -22.21 5.05 -0.51
N PHE A 135 -22.94 4.75 0.58
CA PHE A 135 -22.39 4.08 1.74
C PHE A 135 -21.96 2.63 1.42
N ALA A 136 -22.70 1.90 0.60
CA ALA A 136 -22.33 0.55 0.16
C ALA A 136 -21.01 0.56 -0.64
N PHE A 137 -20.83 1.52 -1.54
CA PHE A 137 -19.55 1.69 -2.26
C PHE A 137 -18.40 2.09 -1.33
N PHE A 138 -18.67 2.94 -0.34
CA PHE A 138 -17.66 3.29 0.68
C PHE A 138 -17.26 2.08 1.51
N LEU A 139 -18.23 1.28 1.93
CA LEU A 139 -17.98 0.05 2.69
C LEU A 139 -17.18 -0.95 1.85
N ALA A 140 -17.57 -1.20 0.61
CA ALA A 140 -16.86 -2.12 -0.29
C ALA A 140 -15.41 -1.69 -0.52
N SER A 141 -15.17 -0.39 -0.80
CA SER A 141 -13.82 0.13 -0.99
C SER A 141 -12.99 0.14 0.30
N SER A 142 -13.63 0.35 1.46
CA SER A 142 -12.96 0.24 2.77
C SER A 142 -12.55 -1.20 3.09
N LEU A 143 -13.41 -2.18 2.81
CA LEU A 143 -13.09 -3.61 2.98
C LEU A 143 -11.96 -4.05 2.02
N ALA A 144 -11.95 -3.52 0.80
CA ALA A 144 -10.86 -3.76 -0.14
C ALA A 144 -9.53 -3.14 0.34
N SER A 145 -9.59 -1.96 0.98
CA SER A 145 -8.42 -1.32 1.60
C SER A 145 -7.89 -2.07 2.83
N LEU A 146 -8.75 -2.78 3.55
CA LEU A 146 -8.35 -3.65 4.67
C LEU A 146 -7.72 -4.97 4.21
N ALA A 147 -7.52 -5.17 2.93
CA ALA A 147 -6.96 -6.38 2.35
C ALA A 147 -7.65 -7.67 2.85
N LEU A 148 -9.00 -7.69 2.87
CA LEU A 148 -9.73 -8.89 3.23
C LEU A 148 -9.52 -10.01 2.21
N PRO A 149 -9.49 -11.29 2.65
CA PRO A 149 -9.42 -12.43 1.75
C PRO A 149 -10.50 -12.36 0.67
N GLY A 150 -10.09 -12.51 -0.60
CA GLY A 150 -10.96 -12.34 -1.76
C GLY A 150 -10.86 -10.97 -2.44
N MET A 151 -10.16 -10.00 -1.85
CA MET A 151 -9.89 -8.69 -2.45
C MET A 151 -8.46 -8.62 -3.02
N SER A 152 -8.26 -7.75 -4.01
CA SER A 152 -6.97 -7.60 -4.70
C SER A 152 -5.83 -7.16 -3.76
N GLY A 153 -6.12 -6.36 -2.74
CA GLY A 153 -5.16 -5.92 -1.72
C GLY A 153 -4.56 -7.10 -0.93
N PHE A 154 -5.38 -8.10 -0.59
CA PHE A 154 -4.92 -9.29 0.11
C PHE A 154 -3.88 -10.09 -0.68
N ILE A 155 -4.14 -10.31 -1.97
CA ILE A 155 -3.23 -11.07 -2.84
C ILE A 155 -1.88 -10.35 -2.96
N SER A 156 -1.90 -9.02 -3.12
CA SER A 156 -0.67 -8.24 -3.26
C SER A 156 0.16 -8.23 -1.97
N GLU A 157 -0.46 -8.05 -0.82
CA GLU A 157 0.24 -8.04 0.48
C GLU A 157 0.82 -9.42 0.82
N ILE A 158 0.05 -10.51 0.63
CA ILE A 158 0.55 -11.87 0.81
C ILE A 158 1.72 -12.16 -0.13
N THR A 159 1.64 -11.75 -1.39
CA THR A 159 2.73 -11.97 -2.35
C THR A 159 4.00 -11.24 -1.92
N VAL A 160 3.90 -10.04 -1.35
CA VAL A 160 5.05 -9.33 -0.76
C VAL A 160 5.62 -10.11 0.43
N PHE A 161 4.79 -10.59 1.35
CA PHE A 161 5.25 -11.39 2.50
C PHE A 161 5.92 -12.69 2.05
N LEU A 162 5.34 -13.40 1.08
CA LEU A 162 5.95 -14.59 0.51
C LEU A 162 7.31 -14.28 -0.16
N GLY A 163 7.42 -13.10 -0.79
CA GLY A 163 8.67 -12.62 -1.35
C GLY A 163 9.77 -12.49 -0.29
N ILE A 164 9.47 -11.92 0.88
CA ILE A 164 10.44 -11.75 1.97
C ILE A 164 10.82 -13.11 2.57
N THR A 165 9.83 -13.95 2.89
CA THR A 165 10.06 -15.24 3.53
C THR A 165 10.80 -16.24 2.62
N SER A 166 10.59 -16.19 1.30
CA SER A 166 11.31 -17.02 0.35
C SER A 166 12.80 -16.69 0.26
N GLN A 167 13.18 -15.45 0.52
CA GLN A 167 14.58 -15.02 0.52
C GLN A 167 15.35 -15.61 1.71
N GLU A 168 14.76 -15.67 2.89
CA GLU A 168 15.38 -16.32 4.06
C GLU A 168 15.61 -17.80 3.81
N ALA A 169 14.63 -18.51 3.27
CA ALA A 169 14.76 -19.95 2.97
C ALA A 169 15.92 -20.25 2.01
N VAL A 170 16.13 -19.42 0.98
CA VAL A 170 17.25 -19.56 0.03
C VAL A 170 18.59 -19.29 0.71
N SER A 171 18.69 -18.28 1.59
CA SER A 171 19.93 -17.98 2.32
C SER A 171 20.36 -19.14 3.22
N TYR A 172 19.43 -19.74 3.96
CA TYR A 172 19.72 -20.91 4.82
C TYR A 172 20.14 -22.14 4.01
N THR A 173 19.55 -22.39 2.84
CA THR A 173 19.93 -23.52 1.99
C THR A 173 21.32 -23.36 1.40
N HIS A 174 21.72 -22.16 1.02
CA HIS A 174 23.08 -21.90 0.53
C HIS A 174 24.14 -22.01 1.62
N LEU A 175 23.89 -21.51 2.83
CA LEU A 175 24.80 -21.69 3.96
C LEU A 175 25.00 -23.18 4.30
N ARG A 176 23.91 -23.96 4.32
CA ARG A 176 23.97 -25.41 4.59
C ARG A 176 24.67 -26.19 3.50
N ALA A 177 24.52 -25.79 2.23
CA ALA A 177 25.23 -26.41 1.12
C ALA A 177 26.75 -26.16 1.20
N HIS A 178 27.19 -25.01 1.67
CA HIS A 178 28.61 -24.72 1.90
C HIS A 178 29.21 -25.53 3.05
N GLU A 179 28.47 -25.75 4.14
CA GLU A 179 28.93 -26.59 5.26
C GLU A 179 29.07 -28.07 4.88
N THR A 180 28.17 -28.59 4.04
CA THR A 180 28.23 -30.00 3.60
C THR A 180 29.28 -30.26 2.54
N SER A 181 29.83 -29.26 1.88
CA SER A 181 30.91 -29.43 0.88
C SER A 181 32.34 -29.42 1.48
N GLN A 182 32.46 -29.19 2.80
CA GLN A 182 33.73 -29.18 3.53
C GLN A 182 34.02 -30.49 4.31
N HIS A 183 33.18 -31.50 4.15
CA HIS A 183 33.38 -32.87 4.64
C HIS A 183 33.44 -33.82 3.46
#